data_73a79465c85a25921ff7cb03492bf448
#
_entry.id   73a79465c85a25921ff7cb03492bf448
#
_cell.length_a   1.000
_cell.length_b   1.000
_cell.length_c   1.000
_cell.angle_alpha   90.00
_cell.angle_beta   90.00
_cell.angle_gamma   90.00
#
_symmetry.space_group_name_H-M   'P 1'
#
loop_
_entity.id
_entity.type
_entity.pdbx_description
1 polymer ?
#
loop_
_entity_poly.entity_id
_entity_poly.type
_entity_poly.pdbx_seq_one_letter_code
_entity_poly.pdbx_strand_id
1 'polypeptide(L)'
;IYNYAGFFAQYYEQKPESNQYNTLCEYTFTESSQQMDYSYRILFAGALEDAKQVLEKTTNPADRFATTILRAYAFQIIVDNTSDSPYSEALQGNANATPKWDTGETVYKGILDEIDAAEAALDGSGMDVPDLIFNKDLTQWKGFADALRLRMYLRFIDANVDAAAYTEKVKLLVQNNEFFTGDVKLDCFVDETDKRNPWYNTNAVGLTGNHCAAYPLISYLSNTGDPRIAYGINKTDADGKYVGQLPGGTVSYTHLRAH
;
A
#
# COMPACT_ATOMS: atom_id res chain seq x y z
N ILE A 1 -0.56 -5.15 5.87
CA ILE A 1 -0.25 -3.69 5.79
C ILE A 1 -1.53 -2.86 5.90
N TYR A 2 -2.56 -3.10 5.08
CA TYR A 2 -3.76 -2.25 5.05
C TYR A 2 -4.46 -2.09 6.41
N ASN A 3 -4.52 -3.13 7.24
CA ASN A 3 -5.10 -3.02 8.58
C ASN A 3 -4.31 -2.01 9.41
N TYR A 4 -2.99 -2.18 9.52
CA TYR A 4 -2.15 -1.30 10.33
C TYR A 4 -2.19 0.14 9.81
N ALA A 5 -2.05 0.33 8.51
CA ALA A 5 -2.12 1.65 7.90
C ALA A 5 -3.46 2.35 8.17
N GLY A 6 -4.57 1.61 8.13
CA GLY A 6 -5.90 2.16 8.43
C GLY A 6 -6.09 2.55 9.89
N PHE A 7 -5.52 1.79 10.84
CA PHE A 7 -5.51 2.17 12.26
C PHE A 7 -4.62 3.38 12.50
N PHE A 8 -3.38 3.39 11.98
CA PHE A 8 -2.47 4.54 12.13
C PHE A 8 -3.00 5.82 11.50
N ALA A 9 -3.65 5.70 10.33
CA ALA A 9 -4.31 6.82 9.67
C ALA A 9 -5.65 7.19 10.31
N GLN A 10 -6.10 6.46 11.33
CA GLN A 10 -7.36 6.65 12.04
C GLN A 10 -8.58 6.65 11.10
N TYR A 11 -8.57 5.77 10.09
CA TYR A 11 -9.73 5.53 9.24
C TYR A 11 -10.72 4.59 9.91
N TYR A 12 -10.22 3.63 10.66
CA TYR A 12 -11.02 2.73 11.48
C TYR A 12 -10.34 2.45 12.82
N GLU A 13 -11.15 1.99 13.74
CA GLU A 13 -10.80 1.59 15.09
C GLU A 13 -11.33 0.19 15.37
N GLN A 14 -10.85 -0.40 16.45
CA GLN A 14 -11.42 -1.63 16.97
C GLN A 14 -12.76 -1.37 17.60
N LYS A 15 -13.73 -2.25 17.32
CA LYS A 15 -15.02 -2.24 17.98
C LYS A 15 -14.85 -2.45 19.50
N PRO A 16 -15.58 -1.75 20.38
CA PRO A 16 -15.39 -1.79 21.83
C PRO A 16 -15.39 -3.16 22.49
N GLU A 17 -16.17 -4.12 21.98
CA GLU A 17 -16.23 -5.47 22.55
C GLU A 17 -15.15 -6.43 22.00
N SER A 18 -14.32 -5.97 21.07
CA SER A 18 -13.22 -6.74 20.49
C SER A 18 -11.92 -6.46 21.23
N ASN A 19 -10.95 -7.37 21.10
CA ASN A 19 -9.60 -7.22 21.66
C ASN A 19 -8.49 -7.55 20.67
N GLN A 20 -8.84 -7.74 19.39
CA GLN A 20 -7.90 -8.18 18.34
C GLN A 20 -6.81 -7.14 18.03
N TYR A 21 -7.12 -5.86 18.16
CA TYR A 21 -6.27 -4.76 17.72
C TYR A 21 -5.94 -3.77 18.83
N ASN A 22 -6.02 -4.18 20.12
CA ASN A 22 -5.78 -3.29 21.26
C ASN A 22 -4.44 -2.56 21.15
N THR A 23 -3.36 -3.28 20.86
CA THR A 23 -2.02 -2.68 20.74
C THR A 23 -1.92 -1.64 19.64
N LEU A 24 -2.69 -1.80 18.55
CA LEU A 24 -2.75 -0.82 17.46
C LEU A 24 -3.54 0.43 17.87
N CYS A 25 -4.70 0.23 18.50
CA CYS A 25 -5.59 1.32 18.94
C CYS A 25 -5.01 2.13 20.10
N GLU A 26 -4.27 1.46 21.00
CA GLU A 26 -3.66 2.07 22.19
C GLU A 26 -2.22 2.54 21.96
N TYR A 27 -1.63 2.24 20.79
CA TYR A 27 -0.22 2.51 20.47
C TYR A 27 0.76 1.89 21.48
N THR A 28 0.40 0.72 22.07
CA THR A 28 1.17 0.00 23.07
C THR A 28 2.00 -1.12 22.46
N PHE A 29 2.99 -0.76 21.63
CA PHE A 29 3.82 -1.72 20.93
C PHE A 29 4.95 -2.22 21.83
N THR A 30 5.22 -3.52 21.73
CA THR A 30 6.36 -4.19 22.37
C THR A 30 7.10 -5.02 21.31
N GLU A 31 8.32 -5.48 21.62
CA GLU A 31 9.07 -6.38 20.73
C GLU A 31 8.26 -7.63 20.33
N SER A 32 7.41 -8.13 21.22
CA SER A 32 6.55 -9.30 20.96
C SER A 32 5.30 -8.97 20.12
N SER A 33 5.00 -7.70 19.87
CA SER A 33 3.81 -7.31 19.14
C SER A 33 3.83 -7.73 17.66
N GLN A 34 5.01 -7.74 17.02
CA GLN A 34 5.30 -8.25 15.67
C GLN A 34 4.24 -7.87 14.60
N GLN A 35 3.67 -6.67 14.73
CA GLN A 35 2.48 -6.27 13.97
C GLN A 35 2.70 -6.20 12.46
N MET A 36 3.94 -5.90 12.02
CA MET A 36 4.29 -5.78 10.61
C MET A 36 5.04 -7.00 10.06
N ASP A 37 5.45 -7.94 10.91
CA ASP A 37 6.30 -9.07 10.55
C ASP A 37 5.72 -9.90 9.40
N TYR A 38 4.46 -10.28 9.50
CA TYR A 38 3.80 -11.05 8.45
C TYR A 38 3.76 -10.31 7.11
N SER A 39 3.47 -9.01 7.13
CA SER A 39 3.42 -8.19 5.92
C SER A 39 4.79 -8.04 5.28
N TYR A 40 5.82 -7.81 6.10
CA TYR A 40 7.21 -7.73 5.65
C TYR A 40 7.65 -9.05 5.00
N ARG A 41 7.40 -10.17 5.68
CA ARG A 41 7.74 -11.50 5.18
C ARG A 41 7.03 -11.83 3.86
N ILE A 42 5.75 -11.54 3.72
CA ILE A 42 5.00 -11.78 2.48
C ILE A 42 5.53 -10.92 1.32
N LEU A 43 5.95 -9.68 1.58
CA LEU A 43 6.52 -8.85 0.54
C LEU A 43 7.88 -9.38 0.08
N PHE A 44 8.76 -9.79 1.00
CA PHE A 44 10.09 -10.30 0.63
C PHE A 44 10.05 -11.73 0.07
N ALA A 45 9.45 -12.68 0.80
CA ALA A 45 9.45 -14.08 0.42
C ALA A 45 8.40 -14.43 -0.66
N GLY A 46 7.44 -13.54 -0.88
CA GLY A 46 6.44 -13.66 -1.95
C GLY A 46 6.72 -12.67 -3.07
N ALA A 47 6.12 -11.49 -3.03
CA ALA A 47 6.08 -10.54 -4.14
C ALA A 47 7.46 -10.21 -4.74
N LEU A 48 8.47 -9.93 -3.90
CA LEU A 48 9.81 -9.56 -4.38
C LEU A 48 10.59 -10.77 -4.91
N GLU A 49 10.49 -11.93 -4.27
CA GLU A 49 11.13 -13.15 -4.78
C GLU A 49 10.46 -13.62 -6.07
N ASP A 50 9.14 -13.57 -6.18
CA ASP A 50 8.41 -13.89 -7.42
C ASP A 50 8.80 -12.93 -8.54
N ALA A 51 8.87 -11.62 -8.27
CA ALA A 51 9.31 -10.63 -9.23
C ALA A 51 10.75 -10.90 -9.73
N LYS A 52 11.67 -11.24 -8.82
CA LYS A 52 13.03 -11.65 -9.17
C LYS A 52 13.03 -12.87 -10.10
N GLN A 53 12.27 -13.90 -9.78
CA GLN A 53 12.16 -15.12 -10.59
C GLN A 53 11.63 -14.82 -12.01
N VAL A 54 10.65 -13.92 -12.14
CA VAL A 54 10.16 -13.48 -13.44
C VAL A 54 11.26 -12.75 -14.20
N LEU A 55 11.93 -11.77 -13.57
CA LEU A 55 13.02 -10.99 -14.18
C LEU A 55 14.22 -11.85 -14.63
N GLU A 56 14.48 -12.96 -13.95
CA GLU A 56 15.53 -13.93 -14.33
C GLU A 56 15.12 -14.80 -15.53
N LYS A 57 13.83 -15.07 -15.72
CA LYS A 57 13.33 -16.02 -16.72
C LYS A 57 12.84 -15.38 -18.01
N THR A 58 12.25 -14.18 -17.93
CA THR A 58 11.73 -13.51 -19.12
C THR A 58 12.78 -12.61 -19.77
N THR A 59 12.83 -12.64 -21.11
CA THR A 59 13.61 -11.70 -21.93
C THR A 59 12.73 -10.64 -22.59
N ASN A 60 11.39 -10.78 -22.50
CA ASN A 60 10.45 -9.83 -23.10
C ASN A 60 10.50 -8.49 -22.34
N PRO A 61 10.83 -7.36 -23.02
CA PRO A 61 11.00 -6.07 -22.35
C PRO A 61 9.73 -5.55 -21.68
N ALA A 62 8.55 -5.82 -22.27
CA ALA A 62 7.28 -5.38 -21.74
C ALA A 62 6.90 -6.12 -20.44
N ASP A 63 7.15 -7.44 -20.38
CA ASP A 63 6.96 -8.23 -19.16
C ASP A 63 7.92 -7.79 -18.04
N ARG A 64 9.19 -7.53 -18.41
CA ARG A 64 10.20 -7.02 -17.49
C ARG A 64 9.80 -5.66 -16.92
N PHE A 65 9.32 -4.76 -17.76
CA PHE A 65 8.88 -3.43 -17.35
C PHE A 65 7.75 -3.50 -16.33
N ALA A 66 6.67 -4.22 -16.63
CA ALA A 66 5.55 -4.39 -15.69
C ALA A 66 6.00 -5.03 -14.36
N THR A 67 6.86 -6.06 -14.43
CA THR A 67 7.39 -6.71 -13.23
C THR A 67 8.27 -5.77 -12.40
N THR A 68 9.09 -4.93 -13.04
CA THR A 68 9.91 -3.92 -12.36
C THR A 68 9.03 -2.89 -11.64
N ILE A 69 7.93 -2.46 -12.23
CA ILE A 69 6.98 -1.54 -11.56
C ILE A 69 6.36 -2.17 -10.32
N LEU A 70 5.93 -3.43 -10.39
CA LEU A 70 5.38 -4.15 -9.23
C LEU A 70 6.45 -4.33 -8.13
N ARG A 71 7.67 -4.64 -8.50
CA ARG A 71 8.81 -4.73 -7.58
C ARG A 71 9.09 -3.38 -6.91
N ALA A 72 9.13 -2.31 -7.70
CA ALA A 72 9.32 -0.95 -7.19
C ALA A 72 8.20 -0.54 -6.23
N TYR A 73 6.96 -0.86 -6.53
CA TYR A 73 5.82 -0.61 -5.65
C TYR A 73 5.94 -1.38 -4.33
N ALA A 74 6.36 -2.65 -4.36
CA ALA A 74 6.58 -3.43 -3.14
C ALA A 74 7.69 -2.81 -2.25
N PHE A 75 8.82 -2.42 -2.83
CA PHE A 75 9.90 -1.73 -2.10
C PHE A 75 9.46 -0.37 -1.57
N GLN A 76 8.69 0.40 -2.34
CA GLN A 76 8.14 1.66 -1.85
C GLN A 76 7.29 1.45 -0.60
N ILE A 77 6.40 0.46 -0.60
CA ILE A 77 5.58 0.13 0.58
C ILE A 77 6.45 -0.25 1.78
N ILE A 78 7.51 -1.04 1.56
CA ILE A 78 8.41 -1.44 2.63
C ILE A 78 9.10 -0.21 3.23
N VAL A 79 9.75 0.61 2.41
CA VAL A 79 10.49 1.80 2.84
C VAL A 79 9.57 2.81 3.53
N ASP A 80 8.35 3.00 3.03
CA ASP A 80 7.35 3.89 3.65
C ASP A 80 6.99 3.45 5.08
N ASN A 81 7.16 2.17 5.42
CA ASN A 81 6.83 1.64 6.74
C ASN A 81 8.05 1.41 7.65
N THR A 82 9.24 1.17 7.08
CA THR A 82 10.43 0.77 7.85
C THR A 82 11.60 1.76 7.76
N SER A 83 11.52 2.78 6.94
CA SER A 83 12.58 3.72 6.54
C SER A 83 13.71 3.04 5.79
N ASP A 84 14.44 2.14 6.42
CA ASP A 84 15.54 1.38 5.83
C ASP A 84 15.08 -0.05 5.51
N SER A 85 15.74 -0.68 4.53
CA SER A 85 15.40 -2.04 4.11
C SER A 85 16.57 -2.72 3.41
N PRO A 86 16.73 -4.04 3.52
CA PRO A 86 17.57 -4.77 2.59
C PRO A 86 17.10 -4.54 1.16
N TYR A 87 18.01 -4.06 0.29
CA TYR A 87 17.72 -3.81 -1.11
C TYR A 87 18.86 -4.30 -2.02
N SER A 88 20.05 -3.70 -1.91
CA SER A 88 21.18 -4.02 -2.79
C SER A 88 21.72 -5.44 -2.62
N GLU A 89 21.55 -6.02 -1.45
CA GLU A 89 21.97 -7.39 -1.12
C GLU A 89 20.76 -8.31 -0.83
N ALA A 90 19.54 -7.85 -1.09
CA ALA A 90 18.34 -8.62 -0.83
C ALA A 90 18.17 -9.82 -1.79
N LEU A 91 17.36 -10.80 -1.38
CA LEU A 91 16.89 -11.91 -2.22
C LEU A 91 18.01 -12.83 -2.75
N GLN A 92 19.10 -12.98 -2.02
CA GLN A 92 20.22 -13.87 -2.39
C GLN A 92 20.10 -15.27 -1.74
N GLY A 93 19.01 -15.51 -1.02
CA GLY A 93 18.76 -16.78 -0.34
C GLY A 93 19.94 -17.17 0.59
N ASN A 94 20.38 -18.42 0.50
CA ASN A 94 21.47 -18.92 1.35
C ASN A 94 22.86 -18.32 1.02
N ALA A 95 23.01 -17.63 -0.11
CA ALA A 95 24.27 -16.99 -0.44
C ALA A 95 24.54 -15.74 0.42
N ASN A 96 23.48 -15.06 0.86
CA ASN A 96 23.55 -13.99 1.85
C ASN A 96 22.31 -13.98 2.74
N ALA A 97 22.37 -14.70 3.86
CA ALA A 97 21.26 -14.80 4.81
C ALA A 97 21.11 -13.56 5.72
N THR A 98 22.12 -12.69 5.74
CA THR A 98 22.16 -11.47 6.54
C THR A 98 22.49 -10.24 5.69
N PRO A 99 21.61 -9.86 4.74
CA PRO A 99 21.87 -8.74 3.86
C PRO A 99 21.97 -7.43 4.67
N LYS A 100 22.80 -6.51 4.20
CA LYS A 100 22.85 -5.18 4.81
C LYS A 100 21.53 -4.43 4.59
N TRP A 101 21.26 -3.51 5.49
CA TRP A 101 20.17 -2.55 5.34
C TRP A 101 20.66 -1.33 4.58
N ASP A 102 19.97 -1.00 3.53
CA ASP A 102 20.18 0.22 2.75
C ASP A 102 19.22 1.30 3.25
N THR A 103 19.64 2.56 3.22
CA THR A 103 18.79 3.68 3.60
C THR A 103 17.61 3.82 2.64
N GLY A 104 16.48 4.32 3.11
CA GLY A 104 15.30 4.58 2.27
C GLY A 104 15.63 5.44 1.04
N GLU A 105 16.54 6.42 1.19
CA GLU A 105 17.04 7.21 0.07
C GLU A 105 17.73 6.33 -0.99
N THR A 106 18.60 5.41 -0.56
CA THR A 106 19.30 4.48 -1.46
C THR A 106 18.30 3.57 -2.18
N VAL A 107 17.32 3.02 -1.45
CA VAL A 107 16.29 2.16 -2.03
C VAL A 107 15.47 2.94 -3.06
N TYR A 108 15.01 4.14 -2.73
CA TYR A 108 14.20 4.95 -3.66
C TYR A 108 14.94 5.34 -4.91
N LYS A 109 16.21 5.75 -4.81
CA LYS A 109 17.06 6.03 -5.98
C LYS A 109 17.23 4.78 -6.84
N GLY A 110 17.52 3.62 -6.21
CA GLY A 110 17.69 2.37 -6.92
C GLY A 110 16.43 1.91 -7.69
N ILE A 111 15.26 1.95 -7.06
CA ILE A 111 14.02 1.55 -7.76
C ILE A 111 13.59 2.55 -8.84
N LEU A 112 13.91 3.84 -8.69
CA LEU A 112 13.71 4.83 -9.77
C LEU A 112 14.60 4.53 -10.97
N ASP A 113 15.89 4.23 -10.73
CA ASP A 113 16.83 3.87 -11.79
C ASP A 113 16.41 2.56 -12.48
N GLU A 114 15.90 1.58 -11.74
CA GLU A 114 15.35 0.34 -12.31
C GLU A 114 14.15 0.59 -13.21
N ILE A 115 13.21 1.46 -12.79
CA ILE A 115 12.04 1.83 -13.61
C ILE A 115 12.52 2.51 -14.90
N ASP A 116 13.44 3.48 -14.80
CA ASP A 116 13.94 4.22 -15.94
C ASP A 116 14.67 3.30 -16.93
N ALA A 117 15.50 2.38 -16.43
CA ALA A 117 16.19 1.40 -17.25
C ALA A 117 15.25 0.41 -17.95
N ALA A 118 14.22 -0.06 -17.22
CA ALA A 118 13.24 -0.99 -17.78
C ALA A 118 12.35 -0.33 -18.84
N GLU A 119 11.98 0.94 -18.63
CA GLU A 119 11.22 1.70 -19.62
C GLU A 119 12.04 2.00 -20.89
N ALA A 120 13.29 2.39 -20.72
CA ALA A 120 14.21 2.62 -21.85
C ALA A 120 14.48 1.36 -22.68
N ALA A 121 14.33 0.17 -22.10
CA ALA A 121 14.50 -1.11 -22.79
C ALA A 121 13.27 -1.54 -23.62
N LEU A 122 12.15 -0.84 -23.54
CA LEU A 122 10.96 -1.15 -24.32
C LEU A 122 11.24 -0.99 -25.82
N ASP A 123 10.93 -2.01 -26.59
CA ASP A 123 11.21 -2.10 -28.05
C ASP A 123 9.95 -2.09 -28.91
N GLY A 124 8.79 -1.87 -28.29
CA GLY A 124 7.48 -1.90 -28.94
C GLY A 124 6.83 -3.28 -28.99
N SER A 125 7.47 -4.31 -28.44
CA SER A 125 6.83 -5.62 -28.25
C SER A 125 5.73 -5.52 -27.19
N GLY A 126 4.66 -6.32 -27.34
CA GLY A 126 3.62 -6.49 -26.34
C GLY A 126 4.05 -7.46 -25.23
N MET A 127 3.25 -7.53 -24.17
CA MET A 127 3.43 -8.48 -23.09
C MET A 127 3.05 -9.91 -23.51
N ASP A 128 3.88 -10.87 -23.15
CA ASP A 128 3.63 -12.30 -23.36
C ASP A 128 2.79 -12.90 -22.24
N VAL A 129 3.11 -12.54 -20.98
CA VAL A 129 2.41 -13.07 -19.81
C VAL A 129 1.00 -12.48 -19.65
N PRO A 130 0.06 -13.21 -19.02
CA PRO A 130 -1.22 -12.64 -18.64
C PRO A 130 -1.06 -11.47 -17.67
N ASP A 131 -1.82 -10.38 -17.93
CA ASP A 131 -1.84 -9.20 -17.07
C ASP A 131 -3.28 -9.00 -16.53
N LEU A 132 -3.42 -9.12 -15.22
CA LEU A 132 -4.69 -9.01 -14.50
C LEU A 132 -4.99 -7.58 -14.04
N ILE A 133 -4.10 -6.63 -14.29
CA ILE A 133 -4.24 -5.24 -13.81
C ILE A 133 -4.69 -4.32 -14.93
N PHE A 134 -3.96 -4.30 -16.04
CA PHE A 134 -4.21 -3.40 -17.19
C PHE A 134 -4.46 -4.14 -18.50
N ASN A 135 -4.66 -5.47 -18.44
CA ASN A 135 -4.93 -6.29 -19.64
C ASN A 135 -3.91 -6.06 -20.78
N LYS A 136 -2.61 -6.01 -20.41
CA LYS A 136 -1.46 -5.79 -21.31
C LYS A 136 -1.37 -4.40 -21.93
N ASP A 137 -2.07 -3.42 -21.42
CA ASP A 137 -1.95 -2.03 -21.86
C ASP A 137 -0.70 -1.38 -21.29
N LEU A 138 0.35 -1.30 -22.11
CA LEU A 138 1.62 -0.68 -21.72
C LEU A 138 1.52 0.82 -21.46
N THR A 139 0.54 1.50 -22.03
CA THR A 139 0.31 2.92 -21.76
C THR A 139 -0.12 3.11 -20.31
N GLN A 140 -1.01 2.25 -19.82
CA GLN A 140 -1.43 2.26 -18.42
C GLN A 140 -0.27 1.89 -17.48
N TRP A 141 0.58 0.92 -17.86
CA TRP A 141 1.78 0.58 -17.08
C TRP A 141 2.77 1.74 -17.00
N LYS A 142 3.00 2.49 -18.08
CA LYS A 142 3.81 3.72 -18.07
C LYS A 142 3.21 4.77 -17.16
N GLY A 143 1.92 5.01 -17.27
CA GLY A 143 1.21 5.94 -16.38
C GLY A 143 1.28 5.54 -14.90
N PHE A 144 1.29 4.25 -14.59
CA PHE A 144 1.49 3.77 -13.22
C PHE A 144 2.95 3.97 -12.76
N ALA A 145 3.93 3.76 -13.63
CA ALA A 145 5.33 4.09 -13.33
C ALA A 145 5.50 5.58 -12.99
N ASP A 146 4.87 6.47 -13.76
CA ASP A 146 4.90 7.91 -13.51
C ASP A 146 4.21 8.31 -12.22
N ALA A 147 3.13 7.63 -11.85
CA ALA A 147 2.49 7.83 -10.54
C ALA A 147 3.39 7.40 -9.38
N LEU A 148 4.16 6.31 -9.52
CA LEU A 148 5.15 5.89 -8.53
C LEU A 148 6.32 6.88 -8.45
N ARG A 149 6.84 7.34 -9.59
CA ARG A 149 7.86 8.39 -9.66
C ARG A 149 7.40 9.65 -8.93
N LEU A 150 6.20 10.13 -9.24
CA LEU A 150 5.62 11.31 -8.60
C LEU A 150 5.57 11.16 -7.08
N ARG A 151 5.11 10.03 -6.58
CA ARG A 151 5.04 9.78 -5.12
C ARG A 151 6.42 9.82 -4.47
N MET A 152 7.44 9.20 -5.07
CA MET A 152 8.79 9.19 -4.54
C MET A 152 9.46 10.57 -4.65
N TYR A 153 9.26 11.30 -5.75
CA TYR A 153 9.79 12.66 -5.90
C TYR A 153 9.20 13.63 -4.86
N LEU A 154 7.91 13.54 -4.58
CA LEU A 154 7.28 14.34 -3.52
C LEU A 154 7.89 14.02 -2.14
N ARG A 155 8.18 12.76 -1.85
CA ARG A 155 8.85 12.38 -0.58
C ARG A 155 10.29 12.92 -0.49
N PHE A 156 11.05 12.92 -1.59
CA PHE A 156 12.37 13.54 -1.62
C PHE A 156 12.29 15.05 -1.38
N ILE A 157 11.29 15.73 -1.94
CA ILE A 157 11.04 17.16 -1.70
C ILE A 157 10.73 17.40 -0.23
N ASP A 158 9.81 16.64 0.36
CA ASP A 158 9.40 16.76 1.76
C ASP A 158 10.57 16.48 2.71
N ALA A 159 11.41 15.50 2.39
CA ALA A 159 12.63 15.18 3.13
C ALA A 159 13.79 16.17 2.90
N ASN A 160 13.61 17.14 2.03
CA ASN A 160 14.63 18.11 1.61
C ASN A 160 15.91 17.45 1.04
N VAL A 161 15.74 16.33 0.33
CA VAL A 161 16.82 15.65 -0.40
C VAL A 161 16.76 16.07 -1.85
N ASP A 162 17.76 16.80 -2.33
CA ASP A 162 17.82 17.35 -3.69
C ASP A 162 16.48 17.97 -4.15
N ALA A 163 15.77 18.66 -3.23
CA ALA A 163 14.39 19.11 -3.40
C ALA A 163 14.18 19.95 -4.67
N ALA A 164 15.14 20.78 -5.05
CA ALA A 164 15.07 21.59 -6.27
C ALA A 164 15.06 20.71 -7.53
N ALA A 165 15.94 19.70 -7.62
CA ALA A 165 16.02 18.80 -8.75
C ALA A 165 14.73 17.95 -8.88
N TYR A 166 14.22 17.41 -7.75
CA TYR A 166 12.98 16.64 -7.77
C TYR A 166 11.76 17.51 -8.06
N THR A 167 11.75 18.78 -7.66
CA THR A 167 10.69 19.72 -8.05
C THR A 167 10.62 19.91 -9.57
N GLU A 168 11.75 20.01 -10.26
CA GLU A 168 11.76 20.07 -11.72
C GLU A 168 11.28 18.76 -12.36
N LYS A 169 11.66 17.61 -11.82
CA LYS A 169 11.14 16.30 -12.27
C LYS A 169 9.62 16.20 -12.11
N VAL A 170 9.07 16.66 -10.98
CA VAL A 170 7.61 16.71 -10.75
C VAL A 170 6.93 17.60 -11.78
N LYS A 171 7.47 18.80 -12.06
CA LYS A 171 6.92 19.69 -13.09
C LYS A 171 6.86 19.03 -14.45
N LEU A 172 7.91 18.33 -14.86
CA LEU A 172 7.96 17.61 -16.13
C LEU A 172 6.90 16.51 -16.20
N LEU A 173 6.77 15.67 -15.16
CA LEU A 173 5.74 14.62 -15.11
C LEU A 173 4.33 15.20 -15.22
N VAL A 174 4.05 16.28 -14.49
CA VAL A 174 2.73 16.93 -14.51
C VAL A 174 2.45 17.61 -15.86
N GLN A 175 3.46 18.18 -16.50
CA GLN A 175 3.32 18.79 -17.84
C GLN A 175 3.05 17.75 -18.91
N ASN A 176 3.72 16.59 -18.85
CA ASN A 176 3.50 15.48 -19.79
C ASN A 176 2.13 14.84 -19.57
N ASN A 177 1.65 14.77 -18.33
CA ASN A 177 0.33 14.25 -17.94
C ASN A 177 0.01 12.86 -18.53
N GLU A 178 1.00 11.97 -18.55
CA GLU A 178 0.88 10.60 -19.09
C GLU A 178 0.52 9.59 -17.98
N PHE A 179 -0.19 10.03 -16.93
CA PHE A 179 -0.63 9.16 -15.87
C PHE A 179 -1.72 8.18 -16.36
N PHE A 180 -1.79 7.03 -15.66
CA PHE A 180 -2.85 6.06 -15.94
C PHE A 180 -4.26 6.66 -15.73
N THR A 181 -5.24 6.13 -16.43
CA THR A 181 -6.64 6.52 -16.31
C THR A 181 -7.46 5.38 -15.69
N GLY A 182 -8.40 5.72 -14.82
CA GLY A 182 -9.21 4.74 -14.09
C GLY A 182 -8.48 4.22 -12.82
N ASP A 183 -8.68 2.96 -12.50
CA ASP A 183 -8.18 2.33 -11.27
C ASP A 183 -7.06 1.33 -11.57
N VAL A 184 -5.99 1.36 -10.76
CA VAL A 184 -5.03 0.24 -10.68
C VAL A 184 -5.66 -0.81 -9.78
N LYS A 185 -6.26 -1.83 -10.36
CA LYS A 185 -7.13 -2.73 -9.63
C LYS A 185 -6.90 -4.19 -10.03
N LEU A 186 -6.86 -5.04 -9.02
CA LEU A 186 -6.93 -6.49 -9.17
C LEU A 186 -8.34 -6.94 -8.74
N ASP A 187 -9.19 -7.34 -9.69
CA ASP A 187 -10.59 -7.69 -9.45
C ASP A 187 -10.93 -9.16 -9.80
N CYS A 188 -9.94 -10.02 -9.81
CA CYS A 188 -10.08 -11.45 -10.07
C CYS A 188 -10.62 -12.26 -8.87
N PHE A 189 -11.00 -11.60 -7.78
CA PHE A 189 -11.50 -12.24 -6.58
C PHE A 189 -12.94 -12.72 -6.74
N VAL A 190 -13.26 -13.88 -6.14
CA VAL A 190 -14.61 -14.43 -6.07
C VAL A 190 -14.90 -14.86 -4.63
N ASP A 191 -16.20 -14.91 -4.24
CA ASP A 191 -16.60 -15.32 -2.88
C ASP A 191 -16.56 -16.85 -2.73
N GLU A 192 -15.36 -17.42 -2.86
CA GLU A 192 -15.03 -18.82 -2.60
C GLU A 192 -13.83 -18.88 -1.67
N THR A 193 -13.75 -19.95 -0.87
CA THR A 193 -12.60 -20.19 0.01
C THR A 193 -11.28 -20.09 -0.78
N ASP A 194 -10.30 -19.39 -0.23
CA ASP A 194 -8.96 -19.14 -0.80
C ASP A 194 -8.90 -18.27 -2.07
N LYS A 195 -10.07 -17.82 -2.58
CA LYS A 195 -10.15 -16.92 -3.75
C LYS A 195 -10.71 -15.53 -3.42
N ARG A 196 -11.06 -15.29 -2.16
CA ARG A 196 -11.61 -14.04 -1.70
C ARG A 196 -10.56 -12.93 -1.68
N ASN A 197 -11.02 -11.71 -1.90
CA ASN A 197 -10.21 -10.55 -1.57
C ASN A 197 -9.73 -10.64 -0.11
N PRO A 198 -8.43 -10.50 0.18
CA PRO A 198 -7.88 -10.69 1.53
C PRO A 198 -8.53 -9.80 2.59
N TRP A 199 -8.85 -8.54 2.24
CA TRP A 199 -9.52 -7.63 3.16
C TRP A 199 -10.95 -8.11 3.47
N TYR A 200 -11.71 -8.48 2.44
CA TYR A 200 -13.05 -9.05 2.59
C TYR A 200 -13.03 -10.34 3.41
N ASN A 201 -12.10 -11.24 3.09
CA ASN A 201 -11.97 -12.51 3.83
C ASN A 201 -11.68 -12.28 5.32
N THR A 202 -10.80 -11.34 5.65
CA THR A 202 -10.47 -11.03 7.05
C THR A 202 -11.62 -10.31 7.76
N ASN A 203 -12.15 -9.25 7.19
CA ASN A 203 -13.02 -8.31 7.90
C ASN A 203 -14.52 -8.56 7.72
N ALA A 204 -14.92 -9.23 6.64
CA ALA A 204 -16.33 -9.53 6.38
C ALA A 204 -16.69 -11.00 6.61
N VAL A 205 -15.71 -11.91 6.60
CA VAL A 205 -15.95 -13.34 6.80
C VAL A 205 -15.36 -13.86 8.11
N GLY A 206 -14.07 -13.60 8.37
CA GLY A 206 -13.36 -14.17 9.52
C GLY A 206 -13.55 -13.37 10.83
N LEU A 207 -13.36 -12.06 10.78
CA LEU A 207 -13.38 -11.16 11.94
C LEU A 207 -14.51 -10.13 11.80
N THR A 208 -15.68 -10.60 11.49
CA THR A 208 -16.87 -9.75 11.29
C THR A 208 -17.15 -8.88 12.50
N GLY A 209 -17.23 -7.57 12.28
CA GLY A 209 -17.56 -6.62 13.33
C GLY A 209 -16.40 -6.23 14.25
N ASN A 210 -15.16 -6.61 13.96
CA ASN A 210 -14.00 -6.15 14.74
C ASN A 210 -13.56 -4.71 14.41
N HIS A 211 -13.98 -4.18 13.28
CA HIS A 211 -13.70 -2.82 12.85
C HIS A 211 -14.92 -1.93 12.93
N CYS A 212 -14.70 -0.68 13.26
CA CYS A 212 -15.67 0.40 13.15
C CYS A 212 -14.97 1.66 12.64
N ALA A 213 -15.73 2.63 12.15
CA ALA A 213 -15.18 3.88 11.69
C ALA A 213 -14.55 4.68 12.84
N ALA A 214 -13.39 5.27 12.63
CA ALA A 214 -12.72 6.10 13.63
C ALA A 214 -13.36 7.48 13.73
N TYR A 215 -13.40 8.04 14.95
CA TYR A 215 -13.91 9.38 15.21
C TYR A 215 -13.25 10.47 14.38
N PRO A 216 -11.91 10.52 14.23
CA PRO A 216 -11.26 11.55 13.42
C PRO A 216 -11.74 11.57 11.97
N LEU A 217 -11.89 10.40 11.33
CA LEU A 217 -12.42 10.32 9.97
C LEU A 217 -13.87 10.83 9.90
N ILE A 218 -14.75 10.32 10.77
CA ILE A 218 -16.16 10.73 10.78
C ILE A 218 -16.28 12.23 11.04
N SER A 219 -15.54 12.75 12.01
CA SER A 219 -15.53 14.16 12.36
C SER A 219 -15.10 15.03 11.19
N TYR A 220 -14.02 14.64 10.49
CA TYR A 220 -13.53 15.36 9.32
C TYR A 220 -14.58 15.37 8.20
N LEU A 221 -15.08 14.20 7.79
CA LEU A 221 -16.03 14.09 6.69
C LEU A 221 -17.36 14.81 7.00
N SER A 222 -17.83 14.72 8.25
CA SER A 222 -19.06 15.41 8.67
C SER A 222 -18.90 16.92 8.70
N ASN A 223 -17.79 17.43 9.27
CA ASN A 223 -17.56 18.86 9.40
C ASN A 223 -17.29 19.55 8.06
N THR A 224 -16.72 18.84 7.09
CA THR A 224 -16.47 19.35 5.74
C THR A 224 -17.67 19.13 4.79
N GLY A 225 -18.71 18.43 5.23
CA GLY A 225 -19.84 18.06 4.36
C GLY A 225 -19.44 17.13 3.21
N ASP A 226 -18.41 16.30 3.42
CA ASP A 226 -17.86 15.43 2.36
C ASP A 226 -18.85 14.29 2.02
N PRO A 227 -19.35 14.22 0.77
CA PRO A 227 -20.35 13.22 0.38
C PRO A 227 -19.83 11.78 0.45
N ARG A 228 -18.50 11.57 0.47
CA ARG A 228 -17.90 10.23 0.56
C ARG A 228 -18.26 9.48 1.85
N ILE A 229 -18.69 10.20 2.89
CA ILE A 229 -19.15 9.57 4.13
C ILE A 229 -20.29 8.56 3.87
N ALA A 230 -21.20 8.86 2.95
CA ALA A 230 -22.33 8.01 2.64
C ALA A 230 -21.97 6.74 1.84
N TYR A 231 -20.80 6.71 1.20
CA TYR A 231 -20.36 5.58 0.39
C TYR A 231 -19.55 4.54 1.18
N GLY A 232 -18.80 4.99 2.18
CA GLY A 232 -17.89 4.11 2.93
C GLY A 232 -18.34 3.76 4.34
N ILE A 233 -19.36 4.41 4.87
CA ILE A 233 -19.73 4.32 6.29
C ILE A 233 -21.23 4.16 6.45
N ASN A 234 -21.61 3.16 7.23
CA ASN A 234 -23.00 2.97 7.60
C ASN A 234 -23.39 3.88 8.76
N LYS A 235 -24.63 4.35 8.75
CA LYS A 235 -25.22 5.06 9.88
C LYS A 235 -25.50 4.08 11.01
N THR A 236 -25.51 4.58 12.24
CA THR A 236 -25.96 3.80 13.40
C THR A 236 -27.46 3.49 13.31
N ASP A 237 -27.85 2.29 13.71
CA ASP A 237 -29.26 1.88 13.68
C ASP A 237 -30.14 2.70 14.64
N ALA A 238 -29.56 3.16 15.76
CA ALA A 238 -30.30 3.85 16.81
C ALA A 238 -30.74 5.27 16.42
N ASP A 239 -29.83 6.05 15.81
CA ASP A 239 -30.02 7.50 15.61
C ASP A 239 -30.01 7.93 14.15
N GLY A 240 -29.67 7.02 13.25
CA GLY A 240 -29.48 7.31 11.83
C GLY A 240 -28.32 8.29 11.56
N LYS A 241 -27.34 8.40 12.46
CA LYS A 241 -26.20 9.30 12.39
C LYS A 241 -24.91 8.55 12.04
N TYR A 242 -23.94 9.27 11.51
CA TYR A 242 -22.59 8.77 11.39
C TYR A 242 -21.85 8.99 12.72
N VAL A 243 -21.38 7.90 13.33
CA VAL A 243 -20.68 7.92 14.61
C VAL A 243 -19.34 7.20 14.46
N GLY A 244 -18.28 7.80 14.96
CA GLY A 244 -16.94 7.23 14.98
C GLY A 244 -16.49 6.84 16.38
N GLN A 245 -15.72 5.74 16.47
CA GLN A 245 -15.08 5.28 17.69
C GLN A 245 -13.85 6.15 18.00
N LEU A 246 -13.67 6.53 19.26
CA LEU A 246 -12.47 7.23 19.72
C LEU A 246 -11.25 6.29 19.73
N PRO A 247 -10.09 6.75 19.29
CA PRO A 247 -8.86 5.97 19.36
C PRO A 247 -8.55 5.53 20.81
N GLY A 248 -8.08 4.28 20.96
CA GLY A 248 -7.79 3.69 22.27
C GLY A 248 -9.01 3.39 23.15
N GLY A 249 -10.20 3.63 22.65
CA GLY A 249 -11.45 3.36 23.35
C GLY A 249 -11.81 1.86 23.38
N THR A 250 -11.02 1.06 24.08
CA THR A 250 -11.28 -0.39 24.21
C THR A 250 -12.29 -0.73 25.28
N VAL A 251 -12.72 0.25 26.07
CA VAL A 251 -13.66 0.03 27.18
C VAL A 251 -15.08 0.30 26.72
N SER A 252 -15.92 -0.70 26.89
CA SER A 252 -17.38 -0.57 26.81
C SER A 252 -17.88 0.40 27.88
N TYR A 253 -17.79 1.70 27.61
CA TYR A 253 -18.59 2.64 28.37
C TYR A 253 -20.03 2.51 27.87
N THR A 254 -20.85 1.81 28.64
CA THR A 254 -22.32 1.76 28.49
C THR A 254 -22.96 3.15 28.42
N HIS A 255 -22.20 4.21 28.62
CA HIS A 255 -22.60 5.61 28.56
C HIS A 255 -22.18 6.37 27.31
N LEU A 256 -21.30 5.80 26.45
CA LEU A 256 -21.01 6.31 25.10
C LEU A 256 -21.91 5.67 24.02
N ARG A 257 -23.08 5.19 24.38
CA ARG A 257 -24.17 5.21 23.43
C ARG A 257 -24.41 6.69 23.14
N ALA A 258 -23.87 7.14 22.02
CA ALA A 258 -24.01 8.51 21.59
C ALA A 258 -25.49 8.91 21.68
N HIS A 259 -25.75 9.86 22.54
CA HIS A 259 -26.98 10.62 22.55
C HIS A 259 -26.93 11.61 21.40
#